data_a8ab222b9339793164454bdeac86659b
#
_entry.id   a8ab222b9339793164454bdeac86659b
#
_cell.length_a   1.000
_cell.length_b   1.000
_cell.length_c   1.000
_cell.angle_alpha   90.00
_cell.angle_beta   90.00
_cell.angle_gamma   90.00
#
_symmetry.space_group_name_H-M   'P 1'
#
loop_
_entity.id
_entity.type
_entity.pdbx_description
1 polymer ?
#
loop_
_entity_poly.entity_id
_entity_poly.type
_entity_poly.pdbx_seq_one_letter_code
_entity_poly.pdbx_strand_id
1 'polypeptide(L)'
;MEKKNIDWSNLGFGYVKTDYRFVSDFKDGKWDEGTLTEDDKVVLNECAGVLQYAQTVFEGMKAYTTQNGHIVTFRPDLNASRMADSARRLEMPVFPEERFIDAIVQTVKANAAYVPPYGSGATLYIRPYMFGTNPVIGVKP
;
A
#
# COMPACT_ATOMS: atom_id res chain seq x y z
N MET A 1 -13.73 -16.25 -9.17
CA MET A 1 -13.05 -16.32 -7.85
C MET A 1 -14.10 -16.12 -6.78
N GLU A 2 -14.14 -16.98 -5.80
CA GLU A 2 -15.07 -16.89 -4.68
C GLU A 2 -14.70 -15.70 -3.78
N LYS A 3 -15.69 -14.89 -3.40
CA LYS A 3 -15.50 -13.73 -2.52
C LYS A 3 -15.48 -14.17 -1.07
N LYS A 4 -14.78 -13.45 -0.21
CA LYS A 4 -14.83 -13.68 1.24
C LYS A 4 -16.26 -13.44 1.76
N ASN A 5 -16.64 -14.21 2.76
CA ASN A 5 -17.93 -14.04 3.44
C ASN A 5 -17.88 -12.80 4.36
N ILE A 6 -18.16 -11.65 3.80
CA ILE A 6 -18.14 -10.34 4.46
C ILE A 6 -19.50 -9.68 4.22
N ASP A 7 -20.04 -9.02 5.23
CA ASP A 7 -21.23 -8.17 5.06
C ASP A 7 -20.85 -6.89 4.31
N TRP A 8 -20.93 -6.94 2.98
CA TRP A 8 -20.56 -5.82 2.10
C TRP A 8 -21.46 -4.60 2.25
N SER A 9 -22.63 -4.74 2.85
CA SER A 9 -23.58 -3.64 3.06
C SER A 9 -23.31 -2.84 4.32
N ASN A 10 -22.51 -3.39 5.25
CA ASN A 10 -22.22 -2.78 6.55
C ASN A 10 -20.72 -2.62 6.81
N LEU A 11 -19.99 -2.21 5.79
CA LEU A 11 -18.56 -1.92 5.92
C LEU A 11 -18.35 -0.55 6.56
N GLY A 12 -17.59 -0.52 7.66
CA GLY A 12 -17.09 0.69 8.29
C GLY A 12 -15.61 0.96 7.95
N PHE A 13 -14.97 1.84 8.72
CA PHE A 13 -13.54 2.12 8.63
C PHE A 13 -12.68 1.26 9.59
N GLY A 14 -13.28 0.24 10.19
CA GLY A 14 -12.55 -0.71 11.02
C GLY A 14 -11.52 -1.50 10.22
N TYR A 15 -10.39 -1.83 10.85
CA TYR A 15 -9.36 -2.65 10.23
C TYR A 15 -9.90 -4.07 10.00
N VAL A 16 -9.85 -4.50 8.75
CA VAL A 16 -10.10 -5.89 8.35
C VAL A 16 -8.80 -6.45 7.78
N LYS A 17 -8.24 -7.46 8.46
CA LYS A 17 -7.03 -8.11 7.96
C LYS A 17 -7.32 -8.80 6.62
N THR A 18 -6.55 -8.43 5.61
CA THR A 18 -6.49 -9.14 4.32
C THR A 18 -5.40 -10.22 4.36
N ASP A 19 -5.39 -11.11 3.36
CA ASP A 19 -4.45 -12.25 3.40
C ASP A 19 -3.00 -11.80 3.17
N TYR A 20 -2.77 -10.78 2.32
CA TYR A 20 -1.42 -10.37 1.93
C TYR A 20 -1.22 -8.85 1.92
N ARG A 21 -0.01 -8.41 2.20
CA ARG A 21 0.51 -7.08 1.89
C ARG A 21 1.82 -7.20 1.10
N PHE A 22 2.15 -6.20 0.30
CA PHE A 22 3.45 -6.09 -0.38
C PHE A 22 4.39 -5.24 0.47
N VAL A 23 5.64 -5.68 0.61
CA VAL A 23 6.70 -4.98 1.36
C VAL A 23 7.95 -4.92 0.51
N SER A 24 8.60 -3.77 0.47
CA SER A 24 9.91 -3.56 -0.14
C SER A 24 10.75 -2.67 0.77
N ASP A 25 12.01 -3.03 0.97
CA ASP A 25 12.96 -2.29 1.78
C ASP A 25 13.99 -1.55 0.91
N PHE A 26 14.35 -0.34 1.35
CA PHE A 26 15.46 0.41 0.77
C PHE A 26 16.70 0.24 1.66
N LYS A 27 17.74 -0.37 1.10
CA LYS A 27 19.02 -0.60 1.80
C LYS A 27 20.18 -0.41 0.82
N ASP A 28 21.27 0.11 1.29
CA ASP A 28 22.51 0.27 0.51
C ASP A 28 22.30 0.99 -0.83
N GLY A 29 21.45 2.03 -0.82
CA GLY A 29 21.18 2.86 -1.98
C GLY A 29 20.21 2.26 -3.00
N LYS A 30 19.53 1.17 -2.69
CA LYS A 30 18.59 0.50 -3.62
C LYS A 30 17.39 -0.11 -2.92
N TRP A 31 16.30 -0.21 -3.64
CA TRP A 31 15.13 -0.99 -3.27
C TRP A 31 15.38 -2.46 -3.58
N ASP A 32 15.00 -3.36 -2.66
CA ASP A 32 14.95 -4.80 -2.94
C ASP A 32 13.81 -5.14 -3.92
N GLU A 33 13.69 -6.40 -4.32
CA GLU A 33 12.63 -6.83 -5.24
C GLU A 33 11.22 -6.71 -4.64
N GLY A 34 11.09 -6.65 -3.33
CA GLY A 34 9.84 -6.69 -2.63
C GLY A 34 9.20 -8.07 -2.59
N THR A 35 8.25 -8.25 -1.68
CA THR A 35 7.57 -9.53 -1.50
C THR A 35 6.16 -9.36 -0.96
N LEU A 36 5.28 -10.29 -1.30
CA LEU A 36 3.99 -10.47 -0.63
C LEU A 36 4.20 -11.26 0.67
N THR A 37 3.60 -10.78 1.76
CA THR A 37 3.65 -11.42 3.08
C THR A 37 2.28 -11.45 3.74
N GLU A 38 2.02 -12.49 4.54
CA GLU A 38 0.83 -12.61 5.38
C GLU A 38 0.98 -11.90 6.73
N ASP A 39 2.22 -11.52 7.09
CA ASP A 39 2.50 -10.78 8.32
C ASP A 39 1.96 -9.37 8.24
N ASP A 40 1.07 -8.99 9.14
CA ASP A 40 0.44 -7.68 9.22
C ASP A 40 1.13 -6.72 10.19
N LYS A 41 2.26 -7.13 10.77
CA LYS A 41 2.98 -6.34 11.77
C LYS A 41 4.17 -5.61 11.18
N VAL A 42 4.46 -4.47 11.77
CA VAL A 42 5.66 -3.69 11.51
C VAL A 42 6.45 -3.60 12.82
N VAL A 43 7.69 -4.08 12.80
CA VAL A 43 8.60 -4.00 13.95
C VAL A 43 9.59 -2.88 13.70
N LEU A 44 9.65 -1.91 14.60
CA LEU A 44 10.50 -0.72 14.49
C LEU A 44 11.37 -0.56 15.72
N ASN A 45 12.57 0.02 15.53
CA ASN A 45 13.35 0.56 16.63
C ASN A 45 12.67 1.83 17.15
N GLU A 46 12.75 2.11 18.47
CA GLU A 46 12.16 3.31 19.07
C GLU A 46 12.70 4.63 18.49
N CYS A 47 13.92 4.60 17.92
CA CYS A 47 14.53 5.76 17.27
C CYS A 47 14.17 5.88 15.78
N ALA A 48 13.31 5.03 15.24
CA ALA A 48 12.93 5.09 13.82
C ALA A 48 12.43 6.48 13.41
N GLY A 49 12.86 6.97 12.26
CA GLY A 49 12.53 8.32 11.77
C GLY A 49 11.03 8.58 11.68
N VAL A 50 10.22 7.58 11.39
CA VAL A 50 8.76 7.71 11.40
C VAL A 50 8.20 8.02 12.80
N LEU A 51 8.76 7.45 13.85
CA LEU A 51 8.30 7.66 15.23
C LEU A 51 8.78 8.99 15.80
N GLN A 52 10.01 9.39 15.49
CA GLN A 52 10.64 10.58 16.08
C GLN A 52 10.35 11.86 15.28
N TYR A 53 10.22 11.76 13.96
CA TYR A 53 10.15 12.91 13.04
C TYR A 53 8.99 12.85 12.06
N ALA A 54 8.06 11.91 12.23
CA ALA A 54 6.95 11.70 11.29
C ALA A 54 7.42 11.53 9.82
N GLN A 55 8.60 10.92 9.61
CA GLN A 55 9.17 10.70 8.29
C GLN A 55 8.38 9.61 7.55
N THR A 56 7.26 10.02 6.97
CA THR A 56 6.35 9.11 6.26
C THR A 56 5.57 9.83 5.19
N VAL A 57 5.27 9.11 4.11
CA VAL A 57 4.38 9.55 3.03
C VAL A 57 3.42 8.41 2.70
N PHE A 58 2.25 8.75 2.19
CA PHE A 58 1.26 7.75 1.81
C PHE A 58 0.42 8.17 0.62
N GLU A 59 -0.23 7.18 0.00
CA GLU A 59 -1.23 7.33 -1.02
C GLU A 59 -2.54 6.64 -0.62
N GLY A 60 -3.61 7.00 -1.30
CA GLY A 60 -4.91 6.37 -1.16
C GLY A 60 -5.53 6.13 -2.51
N MET A 61 -5.90 4.88 -2.78
CA MET A 61 -6.56 4.50 -4.01
C MET A 61 -7.52 3.34 -3.77
N LYS A 62 -8.29 2.97 -4.77
CA LYS A 62 -9.34 1.97 -4.64
C LYS A 62 -9.29 0.96 -5.78
N ALA A 63 -9.69 -0.27 -5.47
CA ALA A 63 -10.00 -1.28 -6.47
C ALA A 63 -11.50 -1.58 -6.49
N TYR A 64 -12.04 -1.81 -7.68
CA TYR A 64 -13.46 -1.99 -7.94
C TYR A 64 -13.69 -3.26 -8.74
N THR A 65 -14.84 -3.92 -8.52
CA THR A 65 -15.33 -4.95 -9.44
C THR A 65 -16.27 -4.29 -10.44
N THR A 66 -15.99 -4.47 -11.73
CA THR A 66 -16.87 -4.00 -12.82
C THR A 66 -18.07 -4.94 -13.01
N GLN A 67 -19.06 -4.49 -13.78
CA GLN A 67 -20.22 -5.30 -14.16
C GLN A 67 -19.83 -6.65 -14.80
N ASN A 68 -18.75 -6.66 -15.57
CA ASN A 68 -18.24 -7.87 -16.23
C ASN A 68 -17.32 -8.72 -15.31
N GLY A 69 -17.22 -8.41 -14.03
CA GLY A 69 -16.43 -9.16 -13.05
C GLY A 69 -14.92 -8.86 -13.07
N HIS A 70 -14.45 -7.90 -13.87
CA HIS A 70 -13.06 -7.48 -13.84
C HIS A 70 -12.77 -6.61 -12.61
N ILE A 71 -11.58 -6.76 -12.03
CA ILE A 71 -11.09 -5.88 -10.98
C ILE A 71 -10.22 -4.80 -11.62
N VAL A 72 -10.53 -3.55 -11.34
CA VAL A 72 -9.85 -2.39 -11.92
C VAL A 72 -9.48 -1.37 -10.84
N THR A 73 -8.44 -0.58 -11.12
CA THR A 73 -8.06 0.63 -10.38
C THR A 73 -8.16 1.83 -11.31
N PHE A 74 -8.37 3.03 -10.76
CA PHE A 74 -8.45 4.23 -11.58
C PHE A 74 -7.15 5.04 -11.46
N ARG A 75 -6.46 5.25 -12.60
CA ARG A 75 -5.25 6.06 -12.74
C ARG A 75 -4.19 5.82 -11.66
N PRO A 76 -3.74 4.55 -11.46
CA PRO A 76 -2.68 4.25 -10.50
C PRO A 76 -1.35 4.95 -10.84
N ASP A 77 -1.13 5.31 -12.09
CA ASP A 77 -0.01 6.10 -12.58
C ASP A 77 0.08 7.46 -11.89
N LEU A 78 -1.05 8.16 -11.71
CA LEU A 78 -1.08 9.44 -11.00
C LEU A 78 -0.79 9.30 -9.50
N ASN A 79 -1.22 8.19 -8.88
CA ASN A 79 -0.86 7.90 -7.50
C ASN A 79 0.65 7.59 -7.37
N ALA A 80 1.21 6.83 -8.31
CA ALA A 80 2.64 6.53 -8.34
C ALA A 80 3.47 7.82 -8.46
N SER A 81 3.12 8.71 -9.38
CA SER A 81 3.79 9.99 -9.59
C SER A 81 3.71 10.89 -8.34
N ARG A 82 2.54 11.00 -7.73
CA ARG A 82 2.35 11.79 -6.50
C ARG A 82 3.11 11.19 -5.31
N MET A 83 3.18 9.87 -5.19
CA MET A 83 4.01 9.21 -4.17
C MET A 83 5.49 9.54 -4.36
N ALA A 84 5.98 9.54 -5.61
CA ALA A 84 7.34 9.94 -5.94
C ALA A 84 7.61 11.40 -5.57
N ASP A 85 6.69 12.32 -5.88
CA ASP A 85 6.82 13.73 -5.52
C ASP A 85 6.80 13.95 -4.00
N SER A 86 5.95 13.21 -3.27
CA SER A 86 5.91 13.24 -1.82
C SER A 86 7.21 12.74 -1.20
N ALA A 87 7.79 11.67 -1.74
CA ALA A 87 9.09 11.15 -1.31
C ALA A 87 10.21 12.19 -1.53
N ARG A 88 10.28 12.80 -2.72
CA ARG A 88 11.25 13.87 -3.02
C ARG A 88 11.12 15.07 -2.08
N ARG A 89 9.88 15.44 -1.73
CA ARG A 89 9.61 16.55 -0.81
C ARG A 89 10.19 16.34 0.58
N LEU A 90 10.19 15.09 1.06
CA LEU A 90 10.76 14.69 2.35
C LEU A 90 12.19 14.13 2.23
N GLU A 91 12.82 14.28 1.07
CA GLU A 91 14.16 13.75 0.80
C GLU A 91 14.29 12.24 1.11
N MET A 92 13.20 11.51 0.90
CA MET A 92 13.15 10.05 1.01
C MET A 92 13.47 9.39 -0.33
N PRO A 93 14.02 8.18 -0.34
CA PRO A 93 14.25 7.42 -1.58
C PRO A 93 12.98 7.26 -2.39
N VAL A 94 13.02 7.62 -3.67
CA VAL A 94 11.86 7.46 -4.54
C VAL A 94 11.67 5.99 -4.88
N PHE A 95 10.47 5.45 -4.61
CA PHE A 95 10.09 4.14 -5.10
C PHE A 95 9.71 4.26 -6.59
N PRO A 96 10.28 3.43 -7.49
CA PRO A 96 10.02 3.56 -8.94
C PRO A 96 8.53 3.44 -9.28
N GLU A 97 8.02 4.33 -10.12
CA GLU A 97 6.59 4.43 -10.44
C GLU A 97 6.04 3.15 -11.08
N GLU A 98 6.81 2.52 -11.97
CA GLU A 98 6.41 1.24 -12.59
C GLU A 98 6.32 0.11 -11.55
N ARG A 99 7.26 0.08 -10.62
CA ARG A 99 7.24 -0.90 -9.51
C ARG A 99 6.11 -0.63 -8.52
N PHE A 100 5.75 0.63 -8.31
CA PHE A 100 4.57 0.99 -7.50
C PHE A 100 3.30 0.39 -8.12
N ILE A 101 3.11 0.57 -9.42
CA ILE A 101 1.95 0.01 -10.13
C ILE A 101 1.96 -1.52 -10.06
N ASP A 102 3.11 -2.16 -10.27
CA ASP A 102 3.23 -3.61 -10.17
C ASP A 102 2.93 -4.12 -8.74
N ALA A 103 3.43 -3.47 -7.70
CA ALA A 103 3.11 -3.79 -6.31
C ALA A 103 1.61 -3.71 -6.01
N ILE A 104 0.91 -2.68 -6.54
CA ILE A 104 -0.55 -2.55 -6.45
C ILE A 104 -1.24 -3.73 -7.13
N VAL A 105 -0.81 -4.09 -8.34
CA VAL A 105 -1.40 -5.21 -9.11
C VAL A 105 -1.20 -6.53 -8.36
N GLN A 106 0.00 -6.79 -7.84
CA GLN A 106 0.29 -7.99 -7.07
C GLN A 106 -0.58 -8.07 -5.80
N THR A 107 -0.64 -6.97 -5.04
CA THR A 107 -1.43 -6.88 -3.81
C THR A 107 -2.92 -7.12 -4.07
N VAL A 108 -3.48 -6.47 -5.09
CA VAL A 108 -4.90 -6.62 -5.45
C VAL A 108 -5.20 -8.04 -5.94
N LYS A 109 -4.32 -8.62 -6.76
CA LYS A 109 -4.48 -10.02 -7.21
C LYS A 109 -4.47 -11.00 -6.05
N ALA A 110 -3.52 -10.87 -5.13
CA ALA A 110 -3.40 -11.75 -3.96
C ALA A 110 -4.61 -11.63 -3.01
N ASN A 111 -5.26 -10.46 -2.97
CA ASN A 111 -6.42 -10.18 -2.13
C ASN A 111 -7.73 -10.03 -2.91
N ALA A 112 -7.84 -10.58 -4.11
CA ALA A 112 -8.98 -10.36 -5.00
C ALA A 112 -10.33 -10.85 -4.40
N ALA A 113 -10.28 -11.79 -3.45
CA ALA A 113 -11.45 -12.24 -2.71
C ALA A 113 -12.05 -11.16 -1.79
N TYR A 114 -11.25 -10.15 -1.40
CA TYR A 114 -11.68 -9.01 -0.57
C TYR A 114 -12.17 -7.81 -1.39
N VAL A 115 -12.04 -7.82 -2.71
CA VAL A 115 -12.61 -6.75 -3.54
C VAL A 115 -14.13 -6.95 -3.58
N PRO A 116 -14.92 -5.95 -3.12
CA PRO A 116 -16.38 -6.09 -3.07
C PRO A 116 -16.99 -6.43 -4.43
N PRO A 117 -18.10 -7.18 -4.46
CA PRO A 117 -18.79 -7.49 -5.72
C PRO A 117 -19.39 -6.23 -6.35
N TYR A 118 -19.58 -6.27 -7.67
CA TYR A 118 -20.26 -5.20 -8.38
C TYR A 118 -21.67 -4.97 -7.80
N GLY A 119 -22.07 -3.72 -7.70
CA GLY A 119 -23.40 -3.34 -7.18
C GLY A 119 -23.50 -3.23 -5.65
N SER A 120 -22.46 -3.65 -4.89
CA SER A 120 -22.46 -3.52 -3.43
C SER A 120 -22.29 -2.07 -2.93
N GLY A 121 -21.86 -1.14 -3.79
CA GLY A 121 -21.50 0.23 -3.42
C GLY A 121 -20.17 0.36 -2.64
N ALA A 122 -19.55 -0.75 -2.29
CA ALA A 122 -18.28 -0.80 -1.57
C ALA A 122 -17.07 -0.96 -2.51
N THR A 123 -15.89 -0.66 -1.98
CA THR A 123 -14.62 -0.76 -2.72
C THR A 123 -13.52 -1.30 -1.82
N LEU A 124 -12.48 -1.93 -2.39
CA LEU A 124 -11.27 -2.22 -1.64
C LEU A 124 -10.39 -0.97 -1.60
N TYR A 125 -10.15 -0.44 -0.40
CA TYR A 125 -9.23 0.66 -0.21
C TYR A 125 -7.79 0.15 -0.15
N ILE A 126 -6.90 0.79 -0.89
CA ILE A 126 -5.47 0.46 -0.94
C ILE A 126 -4.70 1.63 -0.35
N ARG A 127 -3.85 1.35 0.64
CA ARG A 127 -3.00 2.33 1.31
C ARG A 127 -1.52 2.01 1.06
N PRO A 128 -0.92 2.49 -0.04
CA PRO A 128 0.54 2.53 -0.14
C PRO A 128 1.09 3.56 0.84
N TYR A 129 2.15 3.21 1.53
CA TYR A 129 2.85 4.13 2.43
C TYR A 129 4.32 3.77 2.52
N MET A 130 5.14 4.79 2.78
CA MET A 130 6.58 4.66 2.95
C MET A 130 6.99 5.42 4.20
N PHE A 131 7.92 4.88 4.95
CA PHE A 131 8.37 5.50 6.20
C PHE A 131 9.84 5.19 6.49
N GLY A 132 10.49 6.10 7.22
CA GLY A 132 11.88 5.95 7.67
C GLY A 132 11.99 5.00 8.85
N THR A 133 12.85 3.99 8.70
CA THR A 133 13.13 2.98 9.73
C THR A 133 14.50 3.15 10.38
N ASN A 134 15.29 4.13 9.96
CA ASN A 134 16.64 4.36 10.46
C ASN A 134 16.64 4.53 11.99
N PRO A 135 17.40 3.72 12.73
CA PRO A 135 17.44 3.76 14.19
C PRO A 135 18.41 4.86 14.69
N VAL A 136 18.21 6.08 14.23
CA VAL A 136 19.06 7.24 14.57
C VAL A 136 18.19 8.43 14.97
N ILE A 137 18.62 9.15 15.99
CA ILE A 137 18.01 10.44 16.36
C ILE A 137 18.58 11.51 15.43
N GLY A 138 17.90 11.74 14.32
CA GLY A 138 18.28 12.70 13.29
C GLY A 138 17.56 12.38 11.98
N VAL A 139 17.17 13.41 11.26
CA VAL A 139 16.64 13.26 9.90
C VAL A 139 17.84 13.12 8.97
N LYS A 140 17.88 12.03 8.24
CA LYS A 140 18.82 11.83 7.13
C LYS A 140 18.02 11.63 5.85
N PRO A 141 18.39 12.33 4.77
CA PRO A 141 17.85 12.07 3.46
C PRO A 141 18.25 10.69 2.94
#